data_3fd06887d1efbbc8434ec2aebd8421cf
#
_entry.id   3fd06887d1efbbc8434ec2aebd8421cf
#
_cell.length_a   1.000
_cell.length_b   1.000
_cell.length_c   1.000
_cell.angle_alpha   90.00
_cell.angle_beta   90.00
_cell.angle_gamma   90.00
#
_symmetry.space_group_name_H-M   'P 1'
#
loop_
_entity.id
_entity.type
_entity.pdbx_description
1 polymer ?
#
loop_
_entity_poly.entity_id
_entity_poly.type
_entity_poly.pdbx_seq_one_letter_code
_entity_poly.pdbx_strand_id
1 'polypeptide(L)'
;MTTVNPTSADVVPPPSDDAWLADLTDEGPAGQQALAHLRELLLRAARHQVWRLRDLLPGAGAGELEDLAQQAADDALVAVLRKLGTFEGRSRFTTWAYKFGVLHAGVAVRRQAWRHREVPLPDTLTPVDTTPSPAAISEATQLARAVEAAIASELTPHQRRVVLTLLVEEVPVDVLAERLGSTRNALYKTLHDARRRLRAALIDSGYLEARPNRSTP
;
A
#
# COMPACT_ATOMS: atom_id res chain seq x y z
N MET A 1 26.88 -41.38 30.85
CA MET A 1 26.11 -40.13 30.87
C MET A 1 25.71 -39.81 29.44
N THR A 2 24.53 -40.21 29.05
CA THR A 2 24.01 -40.08 27.68
C THR A 2 23.32 -38.70 27.58
N THR A 3 23.90 -37.78 26.85
CA THR A 3 23.31 -36.44 26.63
C THR A 3 22.16 -36.60 25.63
N VAL A 4 20.94 -36.50 26.10
CA VAL A 4 19.75 -36.44 25.26
C VAL A 4 19.73 -35.05 24.61
N ASN A 5 19.91 -35.05 23.32
CA ASN A 5 19.75 -33.84 22.47
C ASN A 5 18.25 -33.52 22.43
N PRO A 6 17.80 -32.26 22.75
CA PRO A 6 16.39 -31.94 22.66
C PRO A 6 15.96 -31.97 21.19
N THR A 7 15.01 -32.81 20.94
CA THR A 7 14.24 -33.02 19.72
C THR A 7 13.99 -31.75 18.96
N SER A 8 14.41 -31.75 17.67
CA SER A 8 13.88 -30.83 16.67
C SER A 8 12.35 -30.86 16.75
N ALA A 9 11.76 -29.75 17.17
CA ALA A 9 10.33 -29.57 17.06
C ALA A 9 9.95 -29.87 15.60
N ASP A 10 9.02 -30.77 15.38
CA ASP A 10 8.46 -31.10 14.09
C ASP A 10 7.94 -29.82 13.43
N VAL A 11 8.77 -29.21 12.59
CA VAL A 11 8.38 -28.09 11.74
C VAL A 11 7.52 -28.72 10.64
N VAL A 12 6.22 -28.73 10.87
CA VAL A 12 5.27 -29.14 9.83
C VAL A 12 5.49 -28.23 8.62
N PRO A 13 5.78 -28.79 7.43
CA PRO A 13 6.01 -27.99 6.25
C PRO A 13 4.75 -27.15 5.92
N PRO A 14 4.91 -25.97 5.33
CA PRO A 14 3.77 -25.16 4.94
C PRO A 14 2.90 -25.88 3.92
N PRO A 15 1.57 -25.62 3.87
CA PRO A 15 0.67 -26.24 2.92
C PRO A 15 1.14 -26.05 1.47
N SER A 16 0.83 -27.01 0.59
CA SER A 16 1.00 -26.82 -0.86
C SER A 16 0.10 -25.66 -1.36
N ASP A 17 0.42 -25.08 -2.51
CA ASP A 17 -0.36 -23.96 -3.04
C ASP A 17 -1.86 -24.31 -3.21
N ASP A 18 -2.17 -25.55 -3.55
CA ASP A 18 -3.57 -26.04 -3.71
C ASP A 18 -4.27 -26.31 -2.37
N ALA A 19 -3.51 -26.62 -1.32
CA ALA A 19 -4.07 -26.90 0.00
C ALA A 19 -4.43 -25.63 0.80
N TRP A 20 -3.77 -24.50 0.52
CA TRP A 20 -3.98 -23.27 1.29
C TRP A 20 -5.44 -22.84 1.41
N LEU A 21 -6.20 -22.89 0.31
CA LEU A 21 -7.61 -22.46 0.31
C LEU A 21 -8.49 -23.40 1.13
N ALA A 22 -8.25 -24.72 1.00
CA ALA A 22 -8.98 -25.72 1.76
C ALA A 22 -8.64 -25.64 3.25
N ASP A 23 -7.35 -25.58 3.58
CA ASP A 23 -6.87 -25.57 4.96
C ASP A 23 -7.31 -24.28 5.69
N LEU A 24 -7.24 -23.10 5.05
CA LEU A 24 -7.66 -21.83 5.68
C LEU A 24 -9.18 -21.72 5.87
N THR A 25 -9.97 -22.58 5.25
CA THR A 25 -11.42 -22.68 5.46
C THR A 25 -11.82 -23.78 6.46
N ASP A 26 -10.86 -24.62 6.87
CA ASP A 26 -11.06 -25.66 7.87
C ASP A 26 -11.05 -25.07 9.29
N GLU A 27 -12.05 -25.43 10.12
CA GLU A 27 -12.13 -25.01 11.53
C GLU A 27 -11.31 -25.92 12.47
N GLY A 28 -10.74 -27.00 11.94
CA GLY A 28 -9.99 -27.99 12.69
C GLY A 28 -8.50 -27.67 12.87
N PRO A 29 -7.71 -28.68 13.26
CA PRO A 29 -6.26 -28.54 13.47
C PRO A 29 -5.49 -28.11 12.22
N ALA A 30 -5.91 -28.54 11.02
CA ALA A 30 -5.29 -28.15 9.76
C ALA A 30 -5.44 -26.64 9.51
N GLY A 31 -6.62 -26.09 9.76
CA GLY A 31 -6.87 -24.65 9.65
C GLY A 31 -6.05 -23.83 10.62
N GLN A 32 -5.93 -24.28 11.88
CA GLN A 32 -5.10 -23.60 12.87
C GLN A 32 -3.61 -23.59 12.46
N GLN A 33 -3.10 -24.69 11.91
CA GLN A 33 -1.74 -24.76 11.39
C GLN A 33 -1.53 -23.85 10.17
N ALA A 34 -2.47 -23.86 9.22
CA ALA A 34 -2.42 -22.99 8.06
C ALA A 34 -2.43 -21.49 8.46
N LEU A 35 -3.27 -21.11 9.42
CA LEU A 35 -3.30 -19.75 9.96
C LEU A 35 -1.97 -19.38 10.63
N ALA A 36 -1.36 -20.27 11.39
CA ALA A 36 -0.06 -20.05 12.03
C ALA A 36 1.04 -19.85 10.97
N HIS A 37 1.10 -20.68 9.95
CA HIS A 37 2.05 -20.56 8.84
C HIS A 37 1.83 -19.25 8.04
N LEU A 38 0.56 -18.91 7.78
CA LEU A 38 0.24 -17.65 7.08
C LEU A 38 0.67 -16.44 7.89
N ARG A 39 0.38 -16.44 9.21
CA ARG A 39 0.80 -15.34 10.11
C ARG A 39 2.33 -15.19 10.12
N GLU A 40 3.07 -16.28 10.17
CA GLU A 40 4.53 -16.25 10.13
C GLU A 40 5.06 -15.70 8.80
N LEU A 41 4.47 -16.10 7.67
CA LEU A 41 4.80 -15.55 6.34
C LEU A 41 4.58 -14.05 6.30
N LEU A 42 3.43 -13.57 6.79
CA LEU A 42 3.09 -12.16 6.81
C LEU A 42 3.98 -11.36 7.75
N LEU A 43 4.35 -11.93 8.90
CA LEU A 43 5.27 -11.30 9.84
C LEU A 43 6.67 -11.15 9.25
N ARG A 44 7.18 -12.14 8.53
CA ARG A 44 8.47 -12.02 7.81
C ARG A 44 8.40 -10.90 6.76
N ALA A 45 7.30 -10.81 6.02
CA ALA A 45 7.09 -9.75 5.04
C ALA A 45 7.03 -8.37 5.70
N ALA A 46 6.31 -8.26 6.81
CA ALA A 46 6.15 -7.02 7.55
C ALA A 46 7.48 -6.56 8.17
N ARG A 47 8.23 -7.46 8.84
CA ARG A 47 9.57 -7.16 9.38
C ARG A 47 10.51 -6.64 8.32
N HIS A 48 10.56 -7.33 7.16
CA HIS A 48 11.41 -6.89 6.05
C HIS A 48 11.05 -5.47 5.60
N GLN A 49 9.76 -5.18 5.45
CA GLN A 49 9.31 -3.87 4.98
C GLN A 49 9.48 -2.77 6.03
N VAL A 50 9.18 -3.03 7.31
CA VAL A 50 9.41 -2.09 8.41
C VAL A 50 10.90 -1.74 8.51
N TRP A 51 11.77 -2.75 8.47
CA TRP A 51 13.21 -2.54 8.52
C TRP A 51 13.72 -1.73 7.33
N ARG A 52 13.19 -1.97 6.14
CA ARG A 52 13.55 -1.20 4.93
C ARG A 52 13.12 0.27 5.02
N LEU A 53 12.04 0.56 5.73
CA LEU A 53 11.48 1.91 5.88
C LEU A 53 11.82 2.57 7.23
N ARG A 54 12.69 1.98 8.06
CA ARG A 54 13.00 2.47 9.40
C ARG A 54 13.49 3.92 9.44
N ASP A 55 14.14 4.36 8.36
CA ASP A 55 14.67 5.74 8.26
C ASP A 55 13.55 6.80 8.25
N LEU A 56 12.30 6.39 8.00
CA LEU A 56 11.13 7.25 8.14
C LEU A 56 10.68 7.44 9.60
N LEU A 57 11.23 6.64 10.53
CA LEU A 57 10.92 6.64 11.95
C LEU A 57 12.18 6.94 12.78
N PRO A 58 12.79 8.14 12.65
CA PRO A 58 13.98 8.48 13.40
C PRO A 58 13.70 8.43 14.90
N GLY A 59 14.51 7.65 15.64
CA GLY A 59 14.35 7.48 17.09
C GLY A 59 13.52 6.26 17.51
N ALA A 60 12.86 5.54 16.60
CA ALA A 60 12.18 4.29 16.93
C ALA A 60 13.19 3.20 17.31
N GLY A 61 13.02 2.61 18.50
CA GLY A 61 13.82 1.49 18.98
C GLY A 61 13.46 0.17 18.27
N ALA A 62 14.35 -0.84 18.41
CA ALA A 62 14.13 -2.16 17.79
C ALA A 62 12.82 -2.82 18.25
N GLY A 63 12.45 -2.66 19.53
CA GLY A 63 11.17 -3.17 20.07
C GLY A 63 9.97 -2.51 19.40
N GLU A 64 9.99 -1.20 19.25
CA GLU A 64 8.90 -0.43 18.63
C GLU A 64 8.73 -0.80 17.14
N LEU A 65 9.82 -1.02 16.41
CA LEU A 65 9.78 -1.51 15.04
C LEU A 65 9.24 -2.95 14.96
N GLU A 66 9.56 -3.80 15.93
CA GLU A 66 9.02 -5.17 16.01
C GLU A 66 7.52 -5.15 16.31
N ASP A 67 7.06 -4.35 17.27
CA ASP A 67 5.63 -4.20 17.59
C ASP A 67 4.85 -3.72 16.38
N LEU A 68 5.42 -2.76 15.63
CA LEU A 68 4.81 -2.25 14.41
C LEU A 68 4.72 -3.34 13.33
N ALA A 69 5.73 -4.19 13.21
CA ALA A 69 5.72 -5.31 12.27
C ALA A 69 4.68 -6.37 12.65
N GLN A 70 4.55 -6.69 13.93
CA GLN A 70 3.54 -7.62 14.44
C GLN A 70 2.12 -7.11 14.18
N GLN A 71 1.85 -5.85 14.53
CA GLN A 71 0.55 -5.24 14.27
C GLN A 71 0.21 -5.24 12.78
N ALA A 72 1.17 -4.89 11.92
CA ALA A 72 0.98 -4.88 10.48
C ALA A 72 0.73 -6.29 9.91
N ALA A 73 1.36 -7.32 10.49
CA ALA A 73 1.15 -8.71 10.10
C ALA A 73 -0.25 -9.19 10.47
N ASP A 74 -0.75 -8.84 11.65
CA ASP A 74 -2.10 -9.20 12.10
C ASP A 74 -3.18 -8.48 11.27
N ASP A 75 -2.99 -7.20 10.94
CA ASP A 75 -3.86 -6.47 10.01
C ASP A 75 -3.85 -7.10 8.60
N ALA A 76 -2.68 -7.53 8.13
CA ALA A 76 -2.53 -8.20 6.86
C ALA A 76 -3.21 -9.58 6.85
N LEU A 77 -3.13 -10.34 7.94
CA LEU A 77 -3.81 -11.63 8.10
C LEU A 77 -5.33 -11.47 7.94
N VAL A 78 -5.92 -10.53 8.65
CA VAL A 78 -7.35 -10.21 8.51
C VAL A 78 -7.70 -9.82 7.08
N ALA A 79 -6.84 -9.04 6.41
CA ALA A 79 -7.08 -8.63 5.03
C ALA A 79 -6.98 -9.79 4.02
N VAL A 80 -6.03 -10.71 4.20
CA VAL A 80 -5.90 -11.93 3.40
C VAL A 80 -7.14 -12.79 3.54
N LEU A 81 -7.59 -13.07 4.77
CA LEU A 81 -8.76 -13.90 5.02
C LEU A 81 -10.03 -13.31 4.39
N ARG A 82 -10.23 -11.99 4.50
CA ARG A 82 -11.36 -11.30 3.85
C ARG A 82 -11.33 -11.37 2.32
N LYS A 83 -10.14 -11.50 1.74
CA LYS A 83 -9.93 -11.53 0.29
C LYS A 83 -9.61 -12.92 -0.25
N LEU A 84 -9.68 -13.95 0.58
CA LEU A 84 -9.32 -15.32 0.22
C LEU A 84 -10.07 -15.78 -1.04
N GLY A 85 -11.38 -15.55 -1.11
CA GLY A 85 -12.22 -15.88 -2.27
C GLY A 85 -11.91 -15.09 -3.55
N THR A 86 -11.01 -14.09 -3.50
CA THR A 86 -10.57 -13.35 -4.69
C THR A 86 -9.24 -13.83 -5.24
N PHE A 87 -8.66 -14.85 -4.64
CA PHE A 87 -7.43 -15.45 -5.14
C PHE A 87 -7.72 -16.28 -6.39
N GLU A 88 -7.15 -15.91 -7.52
CA GLU A 88 -7.41 -16.51 -8.84
C GLU A 88 -6.32 -17.53 -9.28
N GLY A 89 -5.38 -17.90 -8.42
CA GLY A 89 -4.32 -18.86 -8.76
C GLY A 89 -3.30 -18.37 -9.81
N ARG A 90 -3.28 -17.07 -10.15
CA ARG A 90 -2.32 -16.52 -11.15
C ARG A 90 -0.88 -16.46 -10.65
N SER A 91 -0.65 -16.70 -9.38
CA SER A 91 0.65 -16.81 -8.72
C SER A 91 0.54 -17.79 -7.56
N ARG A 92 1.66 -18.18 -6.96
CA ARG A 92 1.62 -18.95 -5.71
C ARG A 92 0.85 -18.18 -4.65
N PHE A 93 0.06 -18.90 -3.83
CA PHE A 93 -0.68 -18.29 -2.73
C PHE A 93 0.23 -17.48 -1.80
N THR A 94 1.38 -18.05 -1.44
CA THR A 94 2.38 -17.38 -0.60
C THR A 94 2.89 -16.07 -1.19
N THR A 95 3.08 -16.01 -2.52
CA THR A 95 3.47 -14.76 -3.23
C THR A 95 2.36 -13.72 -3.20
N TRP A 96 1.11 -14.15 -3.37
CA TRP A 96 -0.05 -13.26 -3.30
C TRP A 96 -0.24 -12.73 -1.88
N ALA A 97 -0.19 -13.60 -0.86
CA ALA A 97 -0.34 -13.23 0.55
C ALA A 97 0.81 -12.31 1.03
N TYR A 98 2.05 -12.59 0.62
CA TYR A 98 3.22 -11.80 1.00
C TYR A 98 3.05 -10.31 0.70
N LYS A 99 2.40 -9.97 -0.42
CA LYS A 99 2.12 -8.57 -0.81
C LYS A 99 1.28 -7.83 0.23
N PHE A 100 0.37 -8.53 0.92
CA PHE A 100 -0.43 -7.92 2.00
C PHE A 100 0.46 -7.51 3.18
N GLY A 101 1.39 -8.37 3.61
CA GLY A 101 2.35 -8.05 4.66
C GLY A 101 3.18 -6.80 4.31
N VAL A 102 3.73 -6.74 3.09
CA VAL A 102 4.49 -5.58 2.61
C VAL A 102 3.64 -4.31 2.58
N LEU A 103 2.41 -4.39 2.04
CA LEU A 103 1.52 -3.24 1.92
C LEU A 103 1.09 -2.70 3.30
N HIS A 104 0.64 -3.59 4.20
CA HIS A 104 0.19 -3.19 5.54
C HIS A 104 1.34 -2.60 6.35
N ALA A 105 2.52 -3.20 6.31
CA ALA A 105 3.71 -2.67 6.97
C ALA A 105 4.11 -1.28 6.42
N GLY A 106 4.10 -1.10 5.11
CA GLY A 106 4.36 0.20 4.49
C GLY A 106 3.37 1.27 4.92
N VAL A 107 2.08 0.93 5.02
CA VAL A 107 1.05 1.84 5.53
C VAL A 107 1.27 2.15 7.01
N ALA A 108 1.59 1.15 7.83
CA ALA A 108 1.81 1.32 9.27
C ALA A 108 2.99 2.25 9.55
N VAL A 109 4.13 2.04 8.88
CA VAL A 109 5.32 2.91 9.02
C VAL A 109 5.00 4.35 8.61
N ARG A 110 4.37 4.57 7.45
CA ARG A 110 4.01 5.91 7.01
C ARG A 110 3.02 6.58 7.95
N ARG A 111 2.02 5.84 8.45
CA ARG A 111 1.06 6.34 9.45
C ARG A 111 1.77 6.82 10.71
N GLN A 112 2.72 6.03 11.23
CA GLN A 112 3.50 6.40 12.40
C GLN A 112 4.37 7.63 12.14
N ALA A 113 5.09 7.65 11.02
CA ALA A 113 5.91 8.79 10.60
C ALA A 113 5.10 10.09 10.51
N TRP A 114 3.87 10.01 9.97
CA TRP A 114 3.00 11.18 9.86
C TRP A 114 2.36 11.62 11.17
N ARG A 115 2.11 10.70 12.11
CA ARG A 115 1.61 11.06 13.46
C ARG A 115 2.63 11.89 14.25
N HIS A 116 3.91 11.64 14.05
CA HIS A 116 5.00 12.38 14.69
C HIS A 116 5.39 13.67 13.94
N ARG A 117 4.81 13.93 12.77
CA ARG A 117 5.03 15.17 12.04
C ARG A 117 3.92 16.17 12.36
N GLU A 118 4.26 17.23 13.08
CA GLU A 118 3.44 18.44 13.24
C GLU A 118 3.52 19.31 11.96
N VAL A 119 3.23 18.72 10.79
CA VAL A 119 3.27 19.50 9.53
C VAL A 119 1.84 19.92 9.19
N PRO A 120 1.57 21.23 9.01
CA PRO A 120 0.31 21.72 8.46
C PRO A 120 0.07 21.09 7.09
N LEU A 121 -1.16 20.70 6.78
CA LEU A 121 -1.53 20.29 5.42
C LEU A 121 -1.27 21.45 4.47
N PRO A 122 -0.49 21.29 3.38
CA PRO A 122 -0.26 22.35 2.44
C PRO A 122 -1.57 22.74 1.75
N ASP A 123 -1.90 24.01 1.81
CA ASP A 123 -3.08 24.57 1.14
C ASP A 123 -2.84 24.82 -0.36
N THR A 124 -1.59 24.83 -0.78
CA THR A 124 -1.17 25.04 -2.17
C THR A 124 0.10 24.27 -2.47
N LEU A 125 0.22 23.80 -3.74
CA LEU A 125 1.51 23.40 -4.27
C LEU A 125 2.42 24.63 -4.25
N THR A 126 3.52 24.56 -3.51
CA THR A 126 4.68 25.35 -3.86
C THR A 126 5.27 24.68 -5.09
N PRO A 127 5.32 25.33 -6.27
CA PRO A 127 6.01 24.77 -7.40
C PRO A 127 7.44 24.51 -6.97
N VAL A 128 7.89 23.26 -7.11
CA VAL A 128 9.33 22.99 -7.02
C VAL A 128 9.91 23.63 -8.26
N ASP A 129 10.62 24.74 -8.05
CA ASP A 129 11.36 25.44 -9.10
C ASP A 129 12.53 24.55 -9.58
N THR A 130 12.20 23.54 -10.36
CA THR A 130 13.16 22.85 -11.19
C THR A 130 13.19 23.56 -12.52
N THR A 131 14.03 24.59 -12.62
CA THR A 131 14.37 25.21 -13.90
C THR A 131 15.21 24.18 -14.69
N PRO A 132 14.62 23.47 -15.67
CA PRO A 132 15.41 22.52 -16.45
C PRO A 132 16.30 23.29 -17.42
N SER A 133 17.54 22.85 -17.56
CA SER A 133 18.42 23.29 -18.63
C SER A 133 17.73 23.13 -20.00
N PRO A 134 17.88 24.11 -20.93
CA PRO A 134 17.13 24.14 -22.20
C PRO A 134 17.36 22.96 -23.15
N ALA A 135 18.32 22.08 -22.88
CA ALA A 135 18.80 21.07 -23.85
C ALA A 135 18.16 19.69 -23.74
N ALA A 136 17.27 19.42 -22.80
CA ALA A 136 16.63 18.10 -22.66
C ALA A 136 15.20 18.19 -22.12
N ILE A 137 14.29 18.78 -22.92
CA ILE A 137 12.85 18.61 -22.67
C ILE A 137 12.49 17.23 -23.21
N SER A 138 12.68 16.18 -22.38
CA SER A 138 12.23 14.84 -22.72
C SER A 138 10.69 14.78 -22.72
N GLU A 139 10.10 13.81 -23.44
CA GLU A 139 8.66 13.53 -23.42
C GLU A 139 8.13 13.38 -21.97
N ALA A 140 8.93 12.81 -21.07
CA ALA A 140 8.62 12.72 -19.65
C ALA A 140 8.42 14.08 -18.98
N THR A 141 9.23 15.09 -19.33
CA THR A 141 9.10 16.46 -18.79
C THR A 141 7.86 17.14 -19.35
N GLN A 142 7.52 16.90 -20.60
CA GLN A 142 6.29 17.46 -21.22
C GLN A 142 5.05 16.86 -20.58
N LEU A 143 5.02 15.53 -20.36
CA LEU A 143 3.94 14.84 -19.64
C LEU A 143 3.79 15.35 -18.21
N ALA A 144 4.90 15.51 -17.48
CA ALA A 144 4.87 16.05 -16.11
C ALA A 144 4.24 17.45 -16.07
N ARG A 145 4.64 18.35 -16.95
CA ARG A 145 4.04 19.69 -17.08
C ARG A 145 2.56 19.65 -17.43
N ALA A 146 2.17 18.74 -18.34
CA ALA A 146 0.75 18.59 -18.72
C ALA A 146 -0.08 18.09 -17.51
N VAL A 147 0.45 17.16 -16.72
CA VAL A 147 -0.19 16.67 -15.48
C VAL A 147 -0.31 17.81 -14.45
N GLU A 148 0.74 18.58 -14.24
CA GLU A 148 0.71 19.75 -13.32
C GLU A 148 -0.32 20.78 -13.75
N ALA A 149 -0.36 21.13 -15.05
CA ALA A 149 -1.35 22.03 -15.61
C ALA A 149 -2.77 21.50 -15.42
N ALA A 150 -3.00 20.21 -15.71
CA ALA A 150 -4.31 19.57 -15.51
C ALA A 150 -4.72 19.56 -14.03
N ILE A 151 -3.81 19.30 -13.10
CA ILE A 151 -4.08 19.40 -11.65
C ILE A 151 -4.52 20.82 -11.28
N ALA A 152 -3.88 21.83 -11.88
CA ALA A 152 -4.17 23.25 -11.59
C ALA A 152 -5.51 23.72 -12.20
N SER A 153 -5.87 23.26 -13.42
CA SER A 153 -7.06 23.75 -14.14
C SER A 153 -8.32 22.90 -13.87
N GLU A 154 -8.17 21.57 -13.84
CA GLU A 154 -9.31 20.66 -13.87
C GLU A 154 -9.82 20.24 -12.49
N LEU A 155 -8.97 20.30 -11.47
CA LEU A 155 -9.36 19.86 -10.13
C LEU A 155 -9.89 21.01 -9.28
N THR A 156 -10.99 20.72 -8.56
CA THR A 156 -11.45 21.64 -7.51
C THR A 156 -10.37 21.78 -6.41
N PRO A 157 -10.35 22.87 -5.61
CA PRO A 157 -9.38 23.03 -4.52
C PRO A 157 -9.33 21.82 -3.58
N HIS A 158 -10.50 21.25 -3.23
CA HIS A 158 -10.57 20.05 -2.38
C HIS A 158 -9.98 18.81 -3.07
N GLN A 159 -10.32 18.57 -4.35
CA GLN A 159 -9.76 17.44 -5.10
C GLN A 159 -8.26 17.56 -5.25
N ARG A 160 -7.77 18.76 -5.54
CA ARG A 160 -6.34 19.04 -5.66
C ARG A 160 -5.61 18.73 -4.35
N ARG A 161 -6.10 19.25 -3.22
CA ARG A 161 -5.54 18.96 -1.90
C ARG A 161 -5.47 17.47 -1.63
N VAL A 162 -6.57 16.73 -1.84
CA VAL A 162 -6.60 15.27 -1.63
C VAL A 162 -5.60 14.54 -2.53
N VAL A 163 -5.53 14.88 -3.82
CA VAL A 163 -4.61 14.25 -4.78
C VAL A 163 -3.16 14.48 -4.36
N LEU A 164 -2.79 15.71 -4.06
CA LEU A 164 -1.43 16.07 -3.72
C LEU A 164 -0.99 15.44 -2.41
N THR A 165 -1.83 15.54 -1.38
CA THR A 165 -1.54 14.97 -0.07
C THR A 165 -1.41 13.45 -0.12
N LEU A 166 -2.25 12.75 -0.90
CA LEU A 166 -2.18 11.28 -0.98
C LEU A 166 -1.11 10.77 -1.93
N LEU A 167 -0.83 11.46 -3.06
CA LEU A 167 0.03 10.94 -4.12
C LEU A 167 1.42 11.55 -4.15
N VAL A 168 1.57 12.82 -3.76
CA VAL A 168 2.86 13.52 -3.76
C VAL A 168 3.51 13.45 -2.38
N GLU A 169 2.73 13.74 -1.33
CA GLU A 169 3.23 13.71 0.05
C GLU A 169 3.11 12.34 0.70
N GLU A 170 2.49 11.38 0.02
CA GLU A 170 2.30 9.99 0.47
C GLU A 170 1.65 9.87 1.86
N VAL A 171 0.79 10.84 2.24
CA VAL A 171 0.06 10.78 3.50
C VAL A 171 -0.91 9.59 3.47
N PRO A 172 -0.91 8.72 4.47
CA PRO A 172 -1.88 7.64 4.54
C PRO A 172 -3.32 8.15 4.54
N VAL A 173 -4.20 7.47 3.80
CA VAL A 173 -5.59 7.92 3.60
C VAL A 173 -6.38 8.05 4.91
N ASP A 174 -6.09 7.25 5.91
CA ASP A 174 -6.73 7.30 7.21
C ASP A 174 -6.27 8.51 8.04
N VAL A 175 -4.98 8.85 7.97
CA VAL A 175 -4.44 10.08 8.57
C VAL A 175 -5.07 11.31 7.92
N LEU A 176 -5.18 11.32 6.59
CA LEU A 176 -5.83 12.42 5.88
C LEU A 176 -7.32 12.50 6.19
N ALA A 177 -8.01 11.35 6.31
CA ALA A 177 -9.43 11.30 6.68
C ALA A 177 -9.66 11.92 8.07
N GLU A 178 -8.85 11.57 9.04
CA GLU A 178 -8.88 12.14 10.39
C GLU A 178 -8.64 13.65 10.37
N ARG A 179 -7.60 14.12 9.68
CA ARG A 179 -7.26 15.55 9.58
C ARG A 179 -8.31 16.40 8.89
N LEU A 180 -9.04 15.84 7.92
CA LEU A 180 -10.09 16.53 7.18
C LEU A 180 -11.49 16.32 7.78
N GLY A 181 -11.61 15.60 8.90
CA GLY A 181 -12.92 15.23 9.48
C GLY A 181 -13.80 14.46 8.49
N SER A 182 -13.18 13.62 7.65
CA SER A 182 -13.83 12.89 6.56
C SER A 182 -13.69 11.38 6.73
N THR A 183 -14.26 10.60 5.82
CA THR A 183 -14.13 9.15 5.80
C THR A 183 -13.19 8.69 4.69
N ARG A 184 -12.53 7.53 4.88
CA ARG A 184 -11.71 6.92 3.83
C ARG A 184 -12.48 6.75 2.51
N ASN A 185 -13.74 6.32 2.60
CA ASN A 185 -14.59 6.11 1.42
C ASN A 185 -14.85 7.42 0.67
N ALA A 186 -15.08 8.52 1.39
CA ALA A 186 -15.26 9.84 0.78
C ALA A 186 -13.96 10.29 0.07
N LEU A 187 -12.78 10.06 0.68
CA LEU A 187 -11.51 10.37 0.05
C LEU A 187 -11.23 9.50 -1.18
N TYR A 188 -11.55 8.20 -1.14
CA TYR A 188 -11.44 7.34 -2.32
C TYR A 188 -12.36 7.78 -3.45
N LYS A 189 -13.58 8.21 -3.16
CA LYS A 189 -14.51 8.77 -4.16
C LYS A 189 -13.92 10.05 -4.76
N THR A 190 -13.45 10.97 -3.93
CA THR A 190 -12.80 12.20 -4.37
C THR A 190 -11.60 11.92 -5.28
N LEU A 191 -10.75 10.97 -4.89
CA LEU A 191 -9.59 10.54 -5.68
C LEU A 191 -9.98 9.89 -7.02
N HIS A 192 -11.05 9.07 -7.01
CA HIS A 192 -11.57 8.47 -8.23
C HIS A 192 -12.09 9.54 -9.20
N ASP A 193 -12.87 10.49 -8.72
CA ASP A 193 -13.41 11.58 -9.53
C ASP A 193 -12.30 12.50 -10.06
N ALA A 194 -11.30 12.81 -9.24
CA ALA A 194 -10.12 13.57 -9.65
C ALA A 194 -9.34 12.86 -10.76
N ARG A 195 -9.07 11.55 -10.61
CA ARG A 195 -8.37 10.76 -11.63
C ARG A 195 -9.14 10.71 -12.95
N ARG A 196 -10.47 10.63 -12.90
CA ARG A 196 -11.31 10.66 -14.09
C ARG A 196 -11.17 11.98 -14.84
N ARG A 197 -11.20 13.13 -14.13
CA ARG A 197 -11.03 14.46 -14.71
C ARG A 197 -9.64 14.64 -15.33
N LEU A 198 -8.59 14.31 -14.59
CA LEU A 198 -7.22 14.38 -15.07
C LEU A 198 -7.00 13.52 -16.32
N ARG A 199 -7.56 12.29 -16.30
CA ARG A 199 -7.46 11.42 -17.46
C ARG A 199 -8.15 12.01 -18.68
N ALA A 200 -9.34 12.60 -18.55
CA ALA A 200 -10.05 13.25 -19.66
C ALA A 200 -9.20 14.39 -20.22
N ALA A 201 -8.69 15.29 -19.39
CA ALA A 201 -7.85 16.39 -19.81
C ALA A 201 -6.56 15.97 -20.53
N LEU A 202 -5.93 14.88 -20.06
CA LEU A 202 -4.71 14.35 -20.71
C LEU A 202 -5.00 13.64 -22.03
N ILE A 203 -6.20 13.07 -22.22
CA ILE A 203 -6.67 12.54 -23.51
C ILE A 203 -6.94 13.71 -24.46
N ASP A 204 -7.66 14.73 -24.02
CA ASP A 204 -8.00 15.90 -24.83
C ASP A 204 -6.74 16.68 -25.28
N SER A 205 -5.70 16.66 -24.46
CA SER A 205 -4.38 17.25 -24.77
C SER A 205 -3.46 16.34 -25.58
N GLY A 206 -3.88 15.12 -25.95
CA GLY A 206 -3.11 14.17 -26.75
C GLY A 206 -1.99 13.43 -26.01
N TYR A 207 -1.91 13.53 -24.69
CA TYR A 207 -0.90 12.82 -23.88
C TYR A 207 -1.30 11.39 -23.53
N LEU A 208 -2.59 11.06 -23.60
CA LEU A 208 -3.10 9.71 -23.33
C LEU A 208 -4.05 9.28 -24.44
N GLU A 209 -4.00 8.00 -24.80
CA GLU A 209 -4.98 7.41 -25.69
C GLU A 209 -6.28 7.10 -24.97
N ALA A 210 -7.42 7.33 -25.63
CA ALA A 210 -8.71 6.87 -25.16
C ALA A 210 -8.69 5.33 -25.12
N ARG A 211 -8.91 4.72 -23.95
CA ARG A 211 -9.06 3.27 -23.90
C ARG A 211 -10.24 2.85 -24.76
N PRO A 212 -10.07 1.95 -25.75
CA PRO A 212 -11.21 1.40 -26.44
C PRO A 212 -12.13 0.75 -25.40
N ASN A 213 -13.41 1.15 -25.45
CA ASN A 213 -14.45 0.60 -24.61
C ASN A 213 -14.48 -0.92 -24.86
N ARG A 214 -14.07 -1.74 -23.91
CA ARG A 214 -14.35 -3.18 -23.96
C ARG A 214 -15.83 -3.37 -23.69
N SER A 215 -16.64 -3.11 -24.72
CA SER A 215 -17.98 -3.70 -24.81
C SER A 215 -17.74 -5.19 -25.06
N THR A 216 -17.90 -5.97 -24.02
CA THR A 216 -18.00 -7.42 -24.14
C THR A 216 -19.39 -7.75 -24.68
N PRO A 217 -19.50 -8.60 -25.70
CA PRO A 217 -20.78 -9.15 -26.13
C PRO A 217 -21.39 -10.08 -25.08
#